data_dd6dd24024adeba109621f3517e96a6c
#
_entry.id   dd6dd24024adeba109621f3517e96a6c
#
_cell.length_a   1.000
_cell.length_b   1.000
_cell.length_c   1.000
_cell.angle_alpha   90.00
_cell.angle_beta   90.00
_cell.angle_gamma   90.00
#
_symmetry.space_group_name_H-M   'P 1'
#
loop_
_entity.id
_entity.type
_entity.pdbx_description
1 polymer ?
#
loop_
_entity_poly.entity_id
_entity_poly.type
_entity_poly.pdbx_seq_one_letter_code
_entity_poly.pdbx_strand_id
1 'polypeptide(L)'
;IQSLSEINDSNVRMKQNFEAQLVNQKDSLGKVYEITASLEKYGPEEVLFYAAEVLEELMNSKDVAVYVVANDSYARLFSASSPKARRLGNSIEYTAMEEMYGEIKERRVYINRTMNEKYPLMASAVYAEDGMQMILMIWGIPWQRMTLAEANRLTIVGTLIQNAVVRARRYLD
;
A
#
# COMPACT_ATOMS: atom_id res chain seq x y z
N ILE A 1 35.60 -10.19 -29.09
CA ILE A 1 34.93 -9.02 -29.71
C ILE A 1 33.43 -9.30 -29.82
N GLN A 2 33.00 -10.49 -30.28
CA GLN A 2 31.58 -10.86 -30.32
C GLN A 2 30.97 -10.94 -28.93
N SER A 3 31.71 -11.44 -27.94
CA SER A 3 31.19 -11.52 -26.57
C SER A 3 30.98 -10.14 -25.93
N LEU A 4 31.83 -9.15 -26.27
CA LEU A 4 31.65 -7.77 -25.80
C LEU A 4 30.43 -7.11 -26.45
N SER A 5 30.17 -7.39 -27.73
CA SER A 5 28.98 -6.90 -28.44
C SER A 5 27.71 -7.51 -27.87
N GLU A 6 27.70 -8.81 -27.57
CA GLU A 6 26.56 -9.50 -26.97
C GLU A 6 26.27 -8.99 -25.57
N ILE A 7 27.31 -8.76 -24.76
CA ILE A 7 27.18 -8.18 -23.41
C ILE A 7 26.61 -6.76 -23.51
N ASN A 8 27.08 -5.97 -24.47
CA ASN A 8 26.58 -4.61 -24.68
C ASN A 8 25.10 -4.61 -25.08
N ASP A 9 24.70 -5.50 -26.01
CA ASP A 9 23.31 -5.63 -26.43
C ASP A 9 22.41 -6.08 -25.26
N SER A 10 22.88 -7.02 -24.45
CA SER A 10 22.16 -7.47 -23.26
C SER A 10 22.01 -6.34 -22.24
N ASN A 11 23.05 -5.57 -21.99
CA ASN A 11 23.02 -4.43 -21.08
C ASN A 11 22.09 -3.33 -21.60
N VAL A 12 22.06 -3.06 -22.89
CA VAL A 12 21.16 -2.08 -23.52
C VAL A 12 19.70 -2.54 -23.35
N ARG A 13 19.40 -3.83 -23.55
CA ARG A 13 18.05 -4.36 -23.35
C ARG A 13 17.62 -4.27 -21.90
N MET A 14 18.49 -4.61 -20.97
CA MET A 14 18.21 -4.50 -19.53
C MET A 14 17.95 -3.06 -19.15
N LYS A 15 18.76 -2.13 -19.67
CA LYS A 15 18.58 -0.69 -19.42
C LYS A 15 17.25 -0.20 -19.99
N GLN A 16 16.90 -0.60 -21.22
CA GLN A 16 15.64 -0.23 -21.86
C GLN A 16 14.44 -0.78 -21.08
N ASN A 17 14.51 -2.05 -20.62
CA ASN A 17 13.47 -2.65 -19.82
C ASN A 17 13.32 -1.91 -18.48
N PHE A 18 14.43 -1.58 -17.84
CA PHE A 18 14.44 -0.82 -16.59
C PHE A 18 13.85 0.58 -16.79
N GLU A 19 14.25 1.28 -17.88
CA GLU A 19 13.69 2.60 -18.23
C GLU A 19 12.18 2.51 -18.51
N ALA A 20 11.73 1.46 -19.23
CA ALA A 20 10.30 1.24 -19.49
C ALA A 20 9.54 1.00 -18.20
N GLN A 21 10.08 0.22 -17.26
CA GLN A 21 9.49 0.01 -15.94
C GLN A 21 9.45 1.30 -15.14
N LEU A 22 10.52 2.11 -15.21
CA LEU A 22 10.55 3.42 -14.55
C LEU A 22 9.50 4.37 -15.12
N VAL A 23 9.33 4.39 -16.45
CA VAL A 23 8.32 5.22 -17.11
C VAL A 23 6.93 4.77 -16.68
N ASN A 24 6.64 3.46 -16.66
CA ASN A 24 5.37 2.93 -16.18
C ASN A 24 5.14 3.27 -14.72
N GLN A 25 6.16 3.14 -13.88
CA GLN A 25 6.08 3.55 -12.47
C GLN A 25 5.92 5.06 -12.34
N LYS A 26 6.60 5.83 -13.19
CA LYS A 26 6.53 7.29 -13.19
C LYS A 26 5.13 7.76 -13.57
N ASP A 27 4.51 7.16 -14.59
CA ASP A 27 3.12 7.49 -14.95
C ASP A 27 2.16 7.12 -13.83
N SER A 28 2.36 5.96 -13.22
CA SER A 28 1.60 5.50 -12.06
C SER A 28 1.84 6.41 -10.86
N LEU A 29 3.09 6.75 -10.57
CA LEU A 29 3.45 7.68 -9.50
C LEU A 29 2.97 9.10 -9.79
N GLY A 30 3.01 9.54 -11.06
CA GLY A 30 2.45 10.82 -11.47
C GLY A 30 0.97 10.91 -11.15
N LYS A 31 0.21 9.84 -11.42
CA LYS A 31 -1.20 9.74 -11.06
C LYS A 31 -1.39 9.77 -9.55
N VAL A 32 -0.54 9.08 -8.80
CA VAL A 32 -0.56 9.10 -7.33
C VAL A 32 -0.32 10.52 -6.82
N TYR A 33 0.69 11.23 -7.37
CA TYR A 33 0.97 12.61 -6.97
C TYR A 33 -0.18 13.55 -7.31
N GLU A 34 -0.83 13.40 -8.47
CA GLU A 34 -2.00 14.19 -8.81
C GLU A 34 -3.13 13.97 -7.82
N ILE A 35 -3.44 12.72 -7.50
CA ILE A 35 -4.53 12.38 -6.57
C ILE A 35 -4.20 12.87 -5.17
N THR A 36 -2.97 12.64 -4.68
CA THR A 36 -2.58 13.11 -3.34
C THR A 36 -2.54 14.63 -3.27
N ALA A 37 -2.13 15.32 -4.33
CA ALA A 37 -2.19 16.78 -4.39
C ALA A 37 -3.63 17.28 -4.35
N SER A 38 -4.57 16.58 -5.01
CA SER A 38 -5.98 16.95 -4.96
C SER A 38 -6.58 16.76 -3.56
N LEU A 39 -5.97 15.92 -2.72
CA LEU A 39 -6.42 15.71 -1.34
C LEU A 39 -5.98 16.83 -0.39
N GLU A 40 -5.07 17.71 -0.78
CA GLU A 40 -4.57 18.79 0.08
C GLU A 40 -5.67 19.76 0.54
N LYS A 41 -6.75 19.87 -0.22
CA LYS A 41 -7.90 20.72 0.14
C LYS A 41 -8.79 20.08 1.22
N TYR A 42 -8.58 18.80 1.53
CA TYR A 42 -9.37 18.09 2.54
C TYR A 42 -8.64 18.09 3.89
N GLY A 43 -9.39 18.00 4.97
CA GLY A 43 -8.82 17.79 6.30
C GLY A 43 -8.24 16.37 6.44
N PRO A 44 -7.43 16.12 7.50
CA PRO A 44 -6.77 14.82 7.66
C PRO A 44 -7.76 13.66 7.79
N GLU A 45 -8.89 13.87 8.44
CA GLU A 45 -9.92 12.83 8.57
C GLU A 45 -10.59 12.52 7.24
N GLU A 46 -10.81 13.54 6.41
CA GLU A 46 -11.39 13.35 5.09
C GLU A 46 -10.43 12.60 4.17
N VAL A 47 -9.13 12.90 4.21
CA VAL A 47 -8.12 12.16 3.46
C VAL A 47 -8.15 10.69 3.84
N LEU A 48 -8.20 10.38 5.12
CA LEU A 48 -8.27 9.01 5.61
C LEU A 48 -9.59 8.34 5.21
N PHE A 49 -10.69 9.09 5.22
CA PHE A 49 -12.00 8.55 4.82
C PHE A 49 -12.02 8.08 3.37
N TYR A 50 -11.35 8.81 2.48
CA TYR A 50 -11.28 8.45 1.05
C TYR A 50 -10.10 7.52 0.72
N ALA A 51 -9.23 7.24 1.68
CA ALA A 51 -7.98 6.51 1.43
C ALA A 51 -8.21 5.13 0.81
N ALA A 52 -9.21 4.39 1.28
CA ALA A 52 -9.49 3.05 0.75
C ALA A 52 -9.90 3.09 -0.72
N GLU A 53 -10.73 4.05 -1.11
CA GLU A 53 -11.18 4.22 -2.50
C GLU A 53 -10.02 4.63 -3.41
N VAL A 54 -9.17 5.55 -2.93
CA VAL A 54 -7.96 5.98 -3.64
C VAL A 54 -7.01 4.79 -3.85
N LEU A 55 -6.79 4.00 -2.83
CA LEU A 55 -5.94 2.81 -2.91
C LEU A 55 -6.52 1.77 -3.87
N GLU A 56 -7.84 1.56 -3.85
CA GLU A 56 -8.50 0.63 -4.77
C GLU A 56 -8.24 1.03 -6.22
N GLU A 57 -8.38 2.31 -6.53
CA GLU A 57 -8.12 2.84 -7.86
C GLU A 57 -6.65 2.74 -8.25
N LEU A 58 -5.74 3.21 -7.38
CA LEU A 58 -4.30 3.26 -7.68
C LEU A 58 -3.67 1.88 -7.76
N MET A 59 -4.15 0.94 -6.97
CA MET A 59 -3.66 -0.44 -6.99
C MET A 59 -4.40 -1.33 -7.96
N ASN A 60 -5.44 -0.81 -8.62
CA ASN A 60 -6.31 -1.60 -9.49
C ASN A 60 -6.70 -2.92 -8.81
N SER A 61 -7.25 -2.79 -7.61
CA SER A 61 -7.64 -3.92 -6.76
C SER A 61 -9.04 -3.68 -6.23
N LYS A 62 -9.56 -4.62 -5.44
CA LYS A 62 -10.90 -4.53 -4.88
C LYS A 62 -10.85 -4.82 -3.38
N ASP A 63 -11.88 -4.34 -2.68
CA ASP A 63 -12.09 -4.65 -1.27
C ASP A 63 -10.86 -4.24 -0.44
N VAL A 64 -10.58 -2.94 -0.44
CA VAL A 64 -9.44 -2.34 0.26
C VAL A 64 -9.89 -1.77 1.59
N ALA A 65 -9.13 -2.01 2.64
CA ALA A 65 -9.35 -1.44 3.97
C ALA A 65 -8.12 -0.69 4.45
N VAL A 66 -8.37 0.41 5.16
CA VAL A 66 -7.31 1.21 5.80
C VAL A 66 -7.58 1.23 7.30
N TYR A 67 -6.63 0.70 8.05
CA TYR A 67 -6.64 0.72 9.51
C TYR A 67 -5.59 1.71 10.00
N VAL A 68 -5.94 2.50 11.00
CA VAL A 68 -5.02 3.42 11.66
C VAL A 68 -4.62 2.83 12.99
N VAL A 69 -3.31 2.79 13.24
CA VAL A 69 -2.77 2.25 14.49
C VAL A 69 -3.21 3.12 15.66
N ALA A 70 -3.91 2.51 16.61
CA ALA A 70 -4.38 3.21 17.82
C ALA A 70 -3.33 3.16 18.92
N ASN A 71 -2.73 1.98 19.12
CA ASN A 71 -1.68 1.77 20.12
C ASN A 71 -0.95 0.43 19.85
N ASP A 72 -0.21 -0.08 20.82
CA ASP A 72 0.54 -1.32 20.70
C ASP A 72 -0.33 -2.58 20.70
N SER A 73 -1.65 -2.43 20.92
CA SER A 73 -2.57 -3.55 21.05
C SER A 73 -3.51 -3.71 19.87
N TYR A 74 -3.94 -2.62 19.24
CA TYR A 74 -4.93 -2.70 18.18
C TYR A 74 -4.85 -1.53 17.19
N ALA A 75 -5.47 -1.74 16.03
CA ALA A 75 -5.69 -0.72 15.02
C ALA A 75 -7.19 -0.57 14.75
N ARG A 76 -7.61 0.61 14.36
CA ARG A 76 -9.02 0.95 14.11
C ARG A 76 -9.26 1.11 12.62
N LEU A 77 -10.37 0.56 12.14
CA LEU A 77 -10.80 0.76 10.75
C LEU A 77 -11.15 2.22 10.53
N PHE A 78 -10.51 2.83 9.55
CA PHE A 78 -10.78 4.22 9.20
C PHE A 78 -11.56 4.33 7.90
N SER A 79 -11.24 3.54 6.90
CA SER A 79 -12.02 3.49 5.67
C SER A 79 -11.97 2.10 5.03
N ALA A 80 -13.02 1.79 4.28
CA ALA A 80 -13.11 0.55 3.53
C ALA A 80 -13.88 0.81 2.25
N SER A 81 -13.41 0.25 1.13
CA SER A 81 -14.02 0.47 -0.17
C SER A 81 -15.27 -0.36 -0.40
N SER A 82 -15.53 -1.36 0.44
CA SER A 82 -16.65 -2.27 0.30
C SER A 82 -17.02 -2.92 1.62
N PRO A 83 -18.23 -3.53 1.73
CA PRO A 83 -18.58 -4.33 2.91
C PRO A 83 -17.64 -5.51 3.15
N LYS A 84 -17.13 -6.13 2.09
CA LYS A 84 -16.18 -7.25 2.21
C LYS A 84 -14.86 -6.80 2.86
N ALA A 85 -14.42 -5.57 2.59
CA ALA A 85 -13.22 -5.01 3.20
C ALA A 85 -13.40 -4.76 4.70
N ARG A 86 -14.62 -4.71 5.21
CA ARG A 86 -14.95 -4.51 6.63
C ARG A 86 -15.08 -5.80 7.42
N ARG A 87 -14.78 -6.94 6.82
CA ARG A 87 -15.06 -8.26 7.44
C ARG A 87 -14.32 -8.49 8.75
N LEU A 88 -13.22 -7.82 9.01
CA LEU A 88 -12.49 -7.90 10.28
C LEU A 88 -13.07 -6.97 11.37
N GLY A 89 -14.07 -6.16 11.03
CA GLY A 89 -14.71 -5.27 11.98
C GLY A 89 -14.01 -3.92 12.10
N ASN A 90 -14.49 -3.11 13.04
CA ASN A 90 -14.04 -1.74 13.24
C ASN A 90 -12.69 -1.64 13.94
N SER A 91 -12.22 -2.72 14.56
CA SER A 91 -10.89 -2.77 15.18
C SER A 91 -10.31 -4.16 15.04
N ILE A 92 -9.01 -4.24 14.93
CA ILE A 92 -8.28 -5.50 14.92
C ILE A 92 -7.25 -5.50 16.05
N GLU A 93 -7.29 -6.54 16.86
CA GLU A 93 -6.26 -6.77 17.85
C GLU A 93 -5.10 -7.52 17.21
N TYR A 94 -3.88 -7.10 17.48
CA TYR A 94 -2.69 -7.71 16.87
C TYR A 94 -2.54 -9.18 17.29
N THR A 95 -2.96 -9.52 18.51
CA THR A 95 -2.92 -10.90 18.99
C THR A 95 -3.86 -11.82 18.23
N ALA A 96 -4.97 -11.27 17.70
CA ALA A 96 -5.90 -12.03 16.86
C ALA A 96 -5.40 -12.26 15.44
N MET A 97 -4.40 -11.50 15.00
CA MET A 97 -3.85 -11.53 13.65
C MET A 97 -2.32 -11.72 13.68
N GLU A 98 -1.84 -12.57 14.58
CA GLU A 98 -0.40 -12.74 14.86
C GLU A 98 0.45 -13.00 13.63
N GLU A 99 0.00 -13.90 12.76
CA GLU A 99 0.76 -14.30 11.57
C GLU A 99 0.98 -13.11 10.63
N MET A 100 -0.11 -12.39 10.33
CA MET A 100 -0.03 -11.21 9.48
C MET A 100 0.74 -10.08 10.17
N TYR A 101 0.43 -9.81 11.43
CA TYR A 101 1.06 -8.73 12.19
C TYR A 101 2.56 -8.97 12.36
N GLY A 102 2.98 -10.22 12.61
CA GLY A 102 4.39 -10.56 12.69
C GLY A 102 5.14 -10.26 11.40
N GLU A 103 4.56 -10.60 10.25
CA GLU A 103 5.19 -10.32 8.96
C GLU A 103 5.24 -8.82 8.63
N ILE A 104 4.16 -8.07 8.86
CA ILE A 104 4.18 -6.63 8.59
C ILE A 104 5.08 -5.88 9.53
N LYS A 105 5.26 -6.36 10.77
CA LYS A 105 6.17 -5.77 11.72
C LYS A 105 7.64 -5.99 11.33
N GLU A 106 7.95 -7.18 10.82
CA GLU A 106 9.30 -7.58 10.43
C GLU A 106 9.66 -7.09 9.02
N ARG A 107 8.75 -7.25 8.05
CA ARG A 107 9.01 -7.03 6.62
C ARG A 107 8.22 -5.87 6.02
N ARG A 108 7.31 -5.30 6.79
CA ARG A 108 6.39 -4.23 6.39
C ARG A 108 5.31 -4.65 5.40
N VAL A 109 5.37 -5.86 4.86
CA VAL A 109 4.39 -6.40 3.92
C VAL A 109 4.00 -7.82 4.31
N TYR A 110 2.77 -8.19 3.93
CA TYR A 110 2.24 -9.54 4.12
C TYR A 110 1.59 -9.99 2.81
N ILE A 111 1.92 -11.20 2.37
CA ILE A 111 1.30 -11.85 1.22
C ILE A 111 0.71 -13.17 1.70
N ASN A 112 -0.59 -13.35 1.51
CA ASN A 112 -1.31 -14.54 1.97
C ASN A 112 -1.11 -15.69 0.99
N ARG A 113 0.02 -16.35 1.08
CA ARG A 113 0.40 -17.44 0.15
C ARG A 113 -0.35 -18.72 0.42
N THR A 114 -0.85 -18.92 1.65
CA THR A 114 -1.60 -20.11 2.04
C THR A 114 -3.08 -20.00 1.73
N MET A 115 -3.54 -18.84 1.26
CA MET A 115 -4.94 -18.55 0.96
C MET A 115 -5.86 -18.77 2.16
N ASN A 116 -5.36 -18.46 3.35
CA ASN A 116 -6.14 -18.50 4.58
C ASN A 116 -7.21 -17.40 4.55
N GLU A 117 -8.47 -17.78 4.59
CA GLU A 117 -9.60 -16.86 4.47
C GLU A 117 -9.70 -15.85 5.62
N LYS A 118 -9.07 -16.13 6.74
CA LYS A 118 -9.04 -15.24 7.90
C LYS A 118 -8.29 -13.95 7.62
N TYR A 119 -7.30 -13.99 6.73
CA TYR A 119 -6.41 -12.88 6.44
C TYR A 119 -6.69 -12.26 5.08
N PRO A 120 -6.40 -10.96 4.89
CA PRO A 120 -6.45 -10.37 3.56
C PRO A 120 -5.43 -11.04 2.62
N LEU A 121 -5.60 -10.87 1.32
CA LEU A 121 -4.66 -11.42 0.34
C LEU A 121 -3.30 -10.72 0.41
N MET A 122 -3.31 -9.42 0.64
CA MET A 122 -2.09 -8.64 0.85
C MET A 122 -2.34 -7.58 1.91
N ALA A 123 -1.30 -7.27 2.66
CA ALA A 123 -1.32 -6.17 3.62
C ALA A 123 0.03 -5.47 3.63
N SER A 124 0.02 -4.22 4.03
CA SER A 124 1.22 -3.42 4.16
C SER A 124 1.11 -2.51 5.37
N ALA A 125 2.23 -2.25 6.02
CA ALA A 125 2.30 -1.29 7.11
C ALA A 125 3.01 -0.03 6.64
N VAL A 126 2.45 1.11 7.02
CA VAL A 126 3.07 2.42 6.77
C VAL A 126 3.73 2.87 8.06
N TYR A 127 5.03 3.15 7.98
CA TYR A 127 5.84 3.59 9.11
C TYR A 127 6.21 5.06 8.96
N ALA A 128 6.24 5.76 10.08
CA ALA A 128 6.82 7.08 10.22
C ALA A 128 7.85 7.02 11.35
N GLU A 129 8.45 8.15 11.71
CA GLU A 129 9.45 8.20 12.79
C GLU A 129 8.94 7.64 14.11
N ASP A 130 7.65 7.84 14.39
CA ASP A 130 7.00 7.37 15.62
C ASP A 130 6.60 5.89 15.59
N GLY A 131 6.89 5.18 14.50
CA GLY A 131 6.55 3.78 14.33
C GLY A 131 5.44 3.55 13.31
N MET A 132 4.73 2.44 13.46
CA MET A 132 3.66 2.05 12.55
C MET A 132 2.46 3.00 12.69
N GLN A 133 2.01 3.55 11.58
CA GLN A 133 0.90 4.51 11.53
C GLN A 133 -0.37 3.91 10.95
N MET A 134 -0.25 3.10 9.91
CA MET A 134 -1.40 2.53 9.21
C MET A 134 -1.11 1.10 8.79
N ILE A 135 -2.20 0.33 8.68
CA ILE A 135 -2.17 -1.01 8.07
C ILE A 135 -3.16 -0.97 6.89
N LEU A 136 -2.67 -1.29 5.71
CA LEU A 136 -3.44 -1.32 4.48
C LEU A 136 -3.70 -2.77 4.11
N MET A 137 -4.95 -3.10 3.78
CA MET A 137 -5.34 -4.47 3.45
C MET A 137 -6.05 -4.51 2.12
N ILE A 138 -5.68 -5.45 1.27
CA ILE A 138 -6.35 -5.74 0.01
C ILE A 138 -6.94 -7.15 0.09
N TRP A 139 -8.27 -7.25 -0.05
CA TRP A 139 -8.98 -8.52 -0.02
C TRP A 139 -9.27 -9.07 -1.41
N GLY A 140 -9.24 -8.23 -2.44
CA GLY A 140 -9.53 -8.61 -3.81
C GLY A 140 -8.43 -8.20 -4.78
N ILE A 141 -7.59 -9.14 -5.18
CA ILE A 141 -6.54 -8.94 -6.19
C ILE A 141 -6.30 -10.28 -6.90
N PRO A 142 -6.05 -10.28 -8.22
CA PRO A 142 -5.71 -11.53 -8.91
C PRO A 142 -4.45 -12.16 -8.32
N TRP A 143 -4.46 -13.50 -8.20
CA TRP A 143 -3.34 -14.21 -7.58
C TRP A 143 -2.01 -13.96 -8.31
N GLN A 144 -2.07 -13.74 -9.64
CA GLN A 144 -0.90 -13.44 -10.45
C GLN A 144 -0.19 -12.16 -10.01
N ARG A 145 -0.94 -11.24 -9.39
CA ARG A 145 -0.42 -9.97 -8.90
C ARG A 145 -0.05 -10.00 -7.41
N MET A 146 -0.17 -11.14 -6.75
CA MET A 146 0.24 -11.32 -5.35
C MET A 146 1.74 -11.50 -5.25
N THR A 147 2.48 -10.45 -5.55
CA THR A 147 3.94 -10.43 -5.60
C THR A 147 4.52 -9.44 -4.63
N LEU A 148 5.79 -9.62 -4.30
CA LEU A 148 6.50 -8.67 -3.44
C LEU A 148 6.54 -7.26 -4.06
N ALA A 149 6.66 -7.18 -5.40
CA ALA A 149 6.65 -5.89 -6.10
C ALA A 149 5.32 -5.15 -5.89
N GLU A 150 4.19 -5.84 -5.98
CA GLU A 150 2.87 -5.25 -5.73
C GLU A 150 2.70 -4.85 -4.26
N ALA A 151 3.18 -5.67 -3.33
CA ALA A 151 3.13 -5.35 -1.91
C ALA A 151 3.97 -4.10 -1.59
N ASN A 152 5.15 -3.98 -2.19
CA ASN A 152 6.00 -2.81 -2.04
C ASN A 152 5.35 -1.56 -2.65
N ARG A 153 4.67 -1.71 -3.79
CA ARG A 153 3.91 -0.62 -4.39
C ARG A 153 2.80 -0.13 -3.46
N LEU A 154 2.09 -1.06 -2.82
CA LEU A 154 1.08 -0.71 -1.81
C LEU A 154 1.70 0.11 -0.67
N THR A 155 2.89 -0.25 -0.22
CA THR A 155 3.62 0.51 0.81
C THR A 155 3.95 1.92 0.35
N ILE A 156 4.41 2.08 -0.88
CA ILE A 156 4.74 3.40 -1.45
C ILE A 156 3.49 4.28 -1.53
N VAL A 157 2.41 3.75 -2.08
CA VAL A 157 1.14 4.49 -2.18
C VAL A 157 0.63 4.88 -0.80
N GLY A 158 0.68 3.94 0.15
CA GLY A 158 0.28 4.20 1.54
C GLY A 158 1.10 5.30 2.20
N THR A 159 2.41 5.32 1.95
CA THR A 159 3.30 6.35 2.46
C THR A 159 2.94 7.73 1.92
N LEU A 160 2.59 7.80 0.63
CA LEU A 160 2.16 9.07 0.03
C LEU A 160 0.83 9.55 0.63
N ILE A 161 -0.10 8.64 0.92
CA ILE A 161 -1.35 8.99 1.62
C ILE A 161 -1.04 9.48 3.04
N GLN A 162 -0.16 8.82 3.77
CA GLN A 162 0.25 9.26 5.10
C GLN A 162 0.87 10.66 5.06
N ASN A 163 1.70 10.94 4.06
CA ASN A 163 2.29 12.26 3.88
C ASN A 163 1.21 13.32 3.62
N ALA A 164 0.17 12.97 2.86
CA ALA A 164 -0.97 13.87 2.63
C ALA A 164 -1.73 14.16 3.93
N VAL A 165 -1.93 13.13 4.78
CA VAL A 165 -2.56 13.29 6.09
C VAL A 165 -1.74 14.23 6.99
N VAL A 166 -0.43 14.04 7.02
CA VAL A 166 0.47 14.88 7.82
C VAL A 166 0.42 16.34 7.36
N ARG A 167 0.46 16.56 6.03
CA ARG A 167 0.36 17.92 5.48
C ARG A 167 -0.98 18.55 5.82
N ALA A 168 -2.08 17.81 5.74
CA ALA A 168 -3.41 18.29 6.08
C ALA A 168 -3.50 18.71 7.55
N ARG A 169 -2.85 17.98 8.46
CA ARG A 169 -2.76 18.33 9.87
C ARG A 169 -2.01 19.64 10.10
N ARG A 170 -0.94 19.87 9.34
CA ARG A 170 -0.16 21.11 9.46
C ARG A 170 -0.95 22.36 9.09
N TYR A 171 -1.89 22.23 8.14
CA TYR A 171 -2.74 23.35 7.74
C TYR A 171 -3.80 23.70 8.79
N LEU A 172 -4.14 22.77 9.67
CA LEU A 172 -5.10 22.98 10.75
C LEU A 172 -4.45 23.58 12.00
N ASP A 173 -3.16 23.42 12.15
CA ASP A 173 -2.38 23.98 13.24
C ASP A 173 -1.88 25.39 12.87
#